data_184fe194b566ce1f7e6daea72da4f89c
#
_entry.id   184fe194b566ce1f7e6daea72da4f89c
#
_cell.length_a   1.000
_cell.length_b   1.000
_cell.length_c   1.000
_cell.angle_alpha   90.00
_cell.angle_beta   90.00
_cell.angle_gamma   90.00
#
_symmetry.space_group_name_H-M   'P 1'
#
loop_
_entity.id
_entity.type
_entity.pdbx_description
1 polymer ?
#
loop_
_entity_poly.entity_id
_entity_poly.type
_entity_poly.pdbx_seq_one_letter_code
_entity_poly.pdbx_strand_id
1 'polypeptide(L)'
;MAKKQVSPGVLALRKVVDDVHKDAREAKKRGELVGWSSSKFPCELAAAFDLNVMYPENQAAGIAANRYGELMCQAAEDLGYDNDICGYARISLAYAAGVRVSRKYDPETGEYIIDPSTGKPLKDADGNVV
;
A
#
# COMPACT_ATOMS: atom_id res chain seq x y z
N MET A 1 24.93 4.80 -16.43
CA MET A 1 23.55 5.05 -16.94
C MET A 1 23.02 6.33 -16.33
N ALA A 2 22.55 7.30 -17.14
CA ALA A 2 22.00 8.55 -16.62
C ALA A 2 20.70 8.24 -15.83
N LYS A 3 20.59 8.71 -14.58
CA LYS A 3 19.35 8.63 -13.80
C LYS A 3 18.24 9.35 -14.56
N LYS A 4 17.21 8.62 -14.96
CA LYS A 4 16.05 9.18 -15.65
C LYS A 4 15.38 10.19 -14.72
N GLN A 5 15.50 11.46 -15.02
CA GLN A 5 14.92 12.54 -14.22
C GLN A 5 13.39 12.44 -14.28
N VAL A 6 12.76 12.36 -13.13
CA VAL A 6 11.28 12.30 -13.03
C VAL A 6 10.71 13.64 -13.47
N SER A 7 9.71 13.64 -14.35
CA SER A 7 9.11 14.88 -14.85
C SER A 7 8.38 15.64 -13.73
N PRO A 8 8.33 17.00 -13.80
CA PRO A 8 7.61 17.80 -12.80
C PRO A 8 6.14 17.41 -12.65
N GLY A 9 5.47 17.02 -13.74
CA GLY A 9 4.08 16.55 -13.70
C GLY A 9 3.91 15.25 -12.89
N VAL A 10 4.84 14.31 -13.00
CA VAL A 10 4.81 13.08 -12.17
C VAL A 10 5.04 13.40 -10.70
N LEU A 11 5.91 14.35 -10.39
CA LEU A 11 6.13 14.79 -9.01
C LEU A 11 4.88 15.45 -8.44
N ALA A 12 4.21 16.29 -9.22
CA ALA A 12 2.96 16.93 -8.79
C ALA A 12 1.85 15.89 -8.53
N LEU A 13 1.68 14.88 -9.40
CA LEU A 13 0.73 13.80 -9.18
C LEU A 13 1.04 12.97 -7.93
N ARG A 14 2.30 12.66 -7.69
CA ARG A 14 2.71 11.96 -6.45
C ARG A 14 2.35 12.77 -5.22
N LYS A 15 2.61 14.07 -5.25
CA LYS A 15 2.25 14.95 -4.14
C LYS A 15 0.75 14.94 -3.85
N VAL A 16 -0.10 14.98 -4.87
CA VAL A 16 -1.57 14.89 -4.68
C VAL A 16 -1.96 13.59 -3.98
N VAL A 17 -1.40 12.46 -4.40
CA VAL A 17 -1.66 11.16 -3.76
C VAL A 17 -1.20 11.15 -2.31
N ASP A 18 0.00 11.67 -2.04
CA ASP A 18 0.55 11.74 -0.68
C ASP A 18 -0.30 12.64 0.23
N ASP A 19 -0.77 13.79 -0.29
CA ASP A 19 -1.63 14.72 0.44
C ASP A 19 -2.96 14.05 0.82
N VAL A 20 -3.63 13.36 -0.10
CA VAL A 20 -4.88 12.61 0.20
C VAL A 20 -4.68 11.57 1.30
N HIS A 21 -3.60 10.80 1.24
CA HIS A 21 -3.29 9.82 2.28
C HIS A 21 -2.96 10.47 3.63
N LYS A 22 -2.31 11.62 3.61
CA LYS A 22 -2.00 12.39 4.80
C LYS A 22 -3.27 12.93 5.43
N ASP A 23 -4.14 13.55 4.64
CA ASP A 23 -5.39 14.15 5.11
C ASP A 23 -6.31 13.09 5.74
N ALA A 24 -6.44 11.91 5.14
CA ALA A 24 -7.20 10.82 5.71
C ALA A 24 -6.63 10.34 7.06
N ARG A 25 -5.31 10.26 7.20
CA ARG A 25 -4.67 9.90 8.49
C ARG A 25 -4.90 10.96 9.56
N GLU A 26 -4.81 12.23 9.21
CA GLU A 26 -5.06 13.34 10.14
C GLU A 26 -6.54 13.40 10.52
N ALA A 27 -7.47 13.21 9.59
CA ALA A 27 -8.90 13.08 9.85
C ALA A 27 -9.18 11.98 10.88
N LYS A 28 -8.59 10.80 10.69
CA LYS A 28 -8.72 9.70 11.65
C LYS A 28 -8.18 10.04 13.03
N LYS A 29 -7.05 10.75 13.13
CA LYS A 29 -6.51 11.21 14.42
C LYS A 29 -7.43 12.20 15.12
N ARG A 30 -8.16 13.02 14.38
CA ARG A 30 -9.17 13.95 14.92
C ARG A 30 -10.48 13.25 15.30
N GLY A 31 -10.61 11.93 15.06
CA GLY A 31 -11.84 11.17 15.33
C GLY A 31 -12.91 11.31 14.25
N GLU A 32 -12.56 11.85 13.08
CA GLU A 32 -13.45 11.95 11.93
C GLU A 32 -13.61 10.60 11.24
N LEU A 33 -14.73 10.40 10.54
CA LEU A 33 -14.98 9.19 9.79
C LEU A 33 -14.10 9.14 8.54
N VAL A 34 -13.44 8.01 8.36
CA VAL A 34 -12.71 7.67 7.15
C VAL A 34 -13.29 6.38 6.58
N GLY A 35 -13.89 6.48 5.43
CA GLY A 35 -14.54 5.36 4.75
C GLY A 35 -13.56 4.58 3.87
N TRP A 36 -13.92 3.34 3.61
CA TRP A 36 -13.29 2.51 2.58
C TRP A 36 -14.28 2.21 1.47
N SER A 37 -13.81 2.30 0.24
CA SER A 37 -14.57 1.87 -0.92
C SER A 37 -13.65 1.20 -1.95
N SER A 38 -14.24 0.41 -2.83
CA SER A 38 -13.53 -0.06 -4.02
C SER A 38 -13.23 1.11 -4.97
N SER A 39 -12.46 0.86 -6.02
CA SER A 39 -11.96 1.87 -6.96
C SER A 39 -13.04 2.66 -7.74
N LYS A 40 -14.31 2.31 -7.62
CA LYS A 40 -15.43 2.92 -8.38
C LYS A 40 -16.51 3.55 -7.51
N PHE A 41 -16.16 4.06 -6.36
CA PHE A 41 -17.10 4.86 -5.57
C PHE A 41 -17.29 6.23 -6.22
N PRO A 42 -18.52 6.79 -6.28
CA PRO A 42 -18.76 8.16 -6.77
C PRO A 42 -18.06 9.19 -5.89
N CYS A 43 -16.91 9.70 -6.33
CA CYS A 43 -16.11 10.69 -5.60
C CYS A 43 -16.90 11.96 -5.30
N GLU A 44 -17.84 12.30 -6.19
CA GLU A 44 -18.71 13.47 -6.08
C GLU A 44 -19.64 13.39 -4.86
N LEU A 45 -20.12 12.19 -4.53
CA LEU A 45 -20.91 11.99 -3.31
C LEU A 45 -20.06 12.14 -2.08
N ALA A 46 -18.85 11.57 -2.05
CA ALA A 46 -17.94 11.75 -0.94
C ALA A 46 -17.63 13.24 -0.71
N ALA A 47 -17.34 13.98 -1.78
CA ALA A 47 -17.10 15.41 -1.71
C ALA A 47 -18.32 16.22 -1.25
N ALA A 48 -19.52 15.86 -1.72
CA ALA A 48 -20.77 16.55 -1.32
C ALA A 48 -21.13 16.39 0.16
N PHE A 49 -20.67 15.28 0.78
CA PHE A 49 -20.88 15.00 2.21
C PHE A 49 -19.63 15.21 3.07
N ASP A 50 -18.58 15.82 2.52
CA ASP A 50 -17.29 16.05 3.18
C ASP A 50 -16.71 14.76 3.82
N LEU A 51 -16.83 13.64 3.09
CA LEU A 51 -16.37 12.34 3.54
C LEU A 51 -14.96 12.03 3.04
N ASN A 52 -14.08 11.68 3.97
CA ASN A 52 -12.78 11.12 3.62
C ASN A 52 -12.94 9.67 3.19
N VAL A 53 -12.79 9.36 1.91
CA VAL A 53 -12.87 7.99 1.37
C VAL A 53 -11.51 7.56 0.83
N MET A 54 -11.05 6.40 1.31
CA MET A 54 -9.82 5.75 0.85
C MET A 54 -10.18 4.57 -0.07
N TYR A 55 -9.28 4.31 -1.00
CA TYR A 55 -9.42 3.25 -2.01
C TYR A 55 -8.33 2.19 -1.81
N PRO A 56 -8.53 1.21 -0.92
CA PRO A 56 -7.51 0.22 -0.59
C PRO A 56 -7.08 -0.63 -1.80
N GLU A 57 -7.95 -0.80 -2.79
CA GLU A 57 -7.61 -1.49 -4.04
C GLU A 57 -6.46 -0.79 -4.79
N ASN A 58 -6.43 0.54 -4.82
CA ASN A 58 -5.35 1.30 -5.46
C ASN A 58 -4.01 1.07 -4.75
N GLN A 59 -4.03 1.00 -3.43
CA GLN A 59 -2.84 0.68 -2.64
C GLN A 59 -2.41 -0.77 -2.86
N ALA A 60 -3.34 -1.72 -2.87
CA ALA A 60 -3.07 -3.13 -3.14
C ALA A 60 -2.46 -3.33 -4.53
N ALA A 61 -2.98 -2.63 -5.55
CA ALA A 61 -2.40 -2.64 -6.88
C ALA A 61 -0.95 -2.12 -6.89
N GLY A 62 -0.67 -1.06 -6.13
CA GLY A 62 0.68 -0.54 -5.94
C GLY A 62 1.61 -1.54 -5.25
N ILE A 63 1.15 -2.23 -4.23
CA ILE A 63 1.89 -3.29 -3.53
C ILE A 63 2.18 -4.45 -4.48
N ALA A 64 1.19 -4.90 -5.25
CA ALA A 64 1.33 -5.98 -6.24
C ALA A 64 2.30 -5.60 -7.35
N ALA A 65 2.22 -4.39 -7.90
CA ALA A 65 3.13 -3.87 -8.91
C ALA A 65 4.60 -3.84 -8.44
N ASN A 66 4.81 -3.77 -7.14
CA ASN A 66 6.11 -3.83 -6.51
C ASN A 66 6.54 -5.24 -6.12
N ARG A 67 5.85 -6.27 -6.63
CA ARG A 67 6.11 -7.69 -6.43
C ARG A 67 5.92 -8.22 -5.00
N TYR A 68 5.21 -7.49 -4.16
CA TYR A 68 4.83 -7.95 -2.80
C TYR A 68 3.45 -8.62 -2.74
N GLY A 69 2.77 -8.77 -3.89
CA GLY A 69 1.41 -9.32 -3.93
C GLY A 69 1.32 -10.73 -3.34
N GLU A 70 2.23 -11.63 -3.70
CA GLU A 70 2.25 -13.00 -3.21
C GLU A 70 2.45 -13.06 -1.70
N LEU A 71 3.45 -12.33 -1.18
CA LEU A 71 3.73 -12.27 0.26
C LEU A 71 2.53 -11.74 1.06
N MET A 72 1.87 -10.70 0.56
CA MET A 72 0.69 -10.13 1.23
C MET A 72 -0.52 -11.06 1.14
N CYS A 73 -0.71 -11.77 0.01
CA CYS A 73 -1.76 -12.77 -0.11
C CYS A 73 -1.53 -13.94 0.85
N GLN A 74 -0.30 -14.44 0.96
CA GLN A 74 0.03 -15.47 1.93
C GLN A 74 -0.21 -15.00 3.37
N ALA A 75 0.17 -13.78 3.70
CA ALA A 75 -0.12 -13.22 5.02
C ALA A 75 -1.63 -13.13 5.32
N ALA A 76 -2.45 -12.85 4.31
CA ALA A 76 -3.91 -12.88 4.48
C ALA A 76 -4.43 -14.31 4.72
N GLU A 77 -3.91 -15.30 4.00
CA GLU A 77 -4.24 -16.71 4.21
C GLU A 77 -3.83 -17.18 5.61
N ASP A 78 -2.66 -16.80 6.08
CA ASP A 78 -2.19 -17.09 7.44
C ASP A 78 -3.09 -16.45 8.52
N LEU A 79 -3.78 -15.36 8.19
CA LEU A 79 -4.82 -14.73 9.02
C LEU A 79 -6.19 -15.41 8.92
N GLY A 80 -6.34 -16.44 8.07
CA GLY A 80 -7.55 -17.22 7.91
C GLY A 80 -8.48 -16.75 6.77
N TYR A 81 -8.03 -15.86 5.90
CA TYR A 81 -8.80 -15.48 4.71
C TYR A 81 -8.61 -16.50 3.60
N ASP A 82 -9.70 -16.84 2.91
CA ASP A 82 -9.70 -17.83 1.85
C ASP A 82 -8.91 -17.34 0.61
N ASN A 83 -8.26 -18.28 -0.09
CA ASN A 83 -7.51 -17.99 -1.31
C ASN A 83 -8.41 -17.71 -2.52
N ASP A 84 -9.70 -18.03 -2.45
CA ASP A 84 -10.71 -17.69 -3.46
C ASP A 84 -11.07 -16.21 -3.48
N ILE A 85 -10.68 -15.47 -2.44
CA ILE A 85 -10.87 -14.01 -2.41
C ILE A 85 -9.89 -13.34 -3.38
N CYS A 86 -10.38 -12.32 -4.10
CA CYS A 86 -9.57 -11.50 -4.99
C CYS A 86 -8.23 -11.09 -4.35
N GLY A 87 -7.12 -11.24 -5.07
CA GLY A 87 -5.78 -10.93 -4.58
C GLY A 87 -5.64 -9.50 -4.04
N TYR A 88 -6.26 -8.49 -4.67
CA TYR A 88 -6.24 -7.12 -4.14
C TYR A 88 -7.01 -6.98 -2.82
N ALA A 89 -8.10 -7.73 -2.66
CA ALA A 89 -8.81 -7.76 -1.38
C ALA A 89 -7.94 -8.41 -0.30
N ARG A 90 -7.29 -9.54 -0.57
CA ARG A 90 -6.35 -10.19 0.37
C ARG A 90 -5.21 -9.27 0.77
N ILE A 91 -4.58 -8.58 -0.18
CA ILE A 91 -3.53 -7.58 0.09
C ILE A 91 -4.06 -6.47 1.01
N SER A 92 -5.27 -5.96 0.74
CA SER A 92 -5.88 -4.92 1.54
C SER A 92 -6.20 -5.38 2.96
N LEU A 93 -6.69 -6.62 3.12
CA LEU A 93 -6.98 -7.23 4.43
C LEU A 93 -5.72 -7.46 5.25
N ALA A 94 -4.66 -8.01 4.65
CA ALA A 94 -3.37 -8.17 5.30
C ALA A 94 -2.81 -6.80 5.75
N TYR A 95 -2.89 -5.79 4.89
CA TYR A 95 -2.46 -4.44 5.24
C TYR A 95 -3.29 -3.84 6.39
N ALA A 96 -4.60 -4.03 6.39
CA ALA A 96 -5.50 -3.59 7.47
C ALA A 96 -5.17 -4.29 8.79
N ALA A 97 -4.78 -5.56 8.75
CA ALA A 97 -4.34 -6.33 9.91
C ALA A 97 -2.94 -5.94 10.43
N GLY A 98 -2.28 -4.98 9.80
CA GLY A 98 -0.99 -4.47 10.24
C GLY A 98 0.22 -5.02 9.50
N VAL A 99 0.04 -5.94 8.55
CA VAL A 99 1.15 -6.41 7.72
C VAL A 99 1.68 -5.24 6.87
N ARG A 100 2.97 -4.99 6.95
CA ARG A 100 3.61 -3.90 6.21
C ARG A 100 4.70 -4.47 5.31
N VAL A 101 4.78 -3.90 4.12
CA VAL A 101 5.86 -4.15 3.19
C VAL A 101 6.55 -2.82 2.93
N SER A 102 7.82 -2.74 3.24
CA SER A 102 8.64 -1.60 2.87
C SER A 102 9.62 -2.01 1.80
N ARG A 103 9.87 -1.11 0.86
CA ARG A 103 10.89 -1.34 -0.15
C ARG A 103 12.24 -1.01 0.47
N LYS A 104 13.10 -2.00 0.64
CA LYS A 104 14.52 -1.74 0.55
C LYS A 104 15.06 -2.37 -0.71
N TYR A 105 15.31 -1.52 -1.67
CA TYR A 105 16.16 -1.83 -2.79
C TYR A 105 17.58 -1.46 -2.38
N ASP A 106 18.53 -2.28 -2.75
CA ASP A 106 19.89 -1.83 -2.86
C ASP A 106 19.92 -0.67 -3.88
N PRO A 107 20.28 0.55 -3.47
CA PRO A 107 20.26 1.70 -4.37
C PRO A 107 21.27 1.59 -5.52
N GLU A 108 22.27 0.71 -5.41
CA GLU A 108 23.30 0.50 -6.43
C GLU A 108 22.90 -0.57 -7.44
N THR A 109 22.31 -1.68 -6.99
CA THR A 109 21.95 -2.81 -7.84
C THR A 109 20.50 -2.78 -8.28
N GLY A 110 19.62 -2.09 -7.55
CA GLY A 110 18.18 -2.08 -7.77
C GLY A 110 17.49 -3.40 -7.40
N GLU A 111 18.21 -4.31 -6.77
CA GLU A 111 17.71 -5.61 -6.32
C GLU A 111 17.14 -5.52 -4.89
N TYR A 112 16.23 -6.45 -4.57
CA TYR A 112 15.68 -6.55 -3.22
C TYR A 112 16.73 -7.06 -2.24
N ILE A 113 16.79 -6.43 -1.07
CA ILE A 113 17.61 -6.98 0.03
C ILE A 113 16.85 -8.17 0.61
N ILE A 114 17.40 -9.35 0.39
CA ILE A 114 16.85 -10.61 0.86
C ILE A 114 17.69 -11.11 2.03
N ASP A 115 17.04 -11.60 3.07
CA ASP A 115 17.72 -12.31 4.17
C ASP A 115 18.33 -13.61 3.61
N PRO A 116 19.66 -13.74 3.64
CA PRO A 116 20.32 -14.91 3.07
C PRO A 116 20.03 -16.21 3.83
N SER A 117 19.53 -16.13 5.07
CA SER A 117 19.21 -17.31 5.87
C SER A 117 17.85 -17.89 5.57
N THR A 118 16.89 -17.05 5.19
CA THR A 118 15.49 -17.44 4.96
C THR A 118 15.08 -17.39 3.51
N GLY A 119 15.86 -16.73 2.64
CA GLY A 119 15.51 -16.46 1.25
C GLY A 119 14.30 -15.52 1.10
N LYS A 120 13.87 -14.88 2.19
CA LYS A 120 12.73 -13.97 2.25
C LYS A 120 13.21 -12.53 2.45
N PRO A 121 12.38 -11.53 2.09
CA PRO A 121 12.71 -10.14 2.39
C PRO A 121 13.04 -9.93 3.87
N LEU A 122 14.05 -9.11 4.15
CA LEU A 122 14.44 -8.76 5.51
C LEU A 122 13.26 -8.15 6.28
N LYS A 123 13.13 -8.51 7.56
CA LYS A 123 12.16 -7.92 8.48
C LYS A 123 12.89 -7.00 9.48
N ASP A 124 12.27 -5.88 9.83
CA ASP A 124 12.75 -5.02 10.91
C ASP A 124 12.43 -5.61 12.30
N ALA A 125 12.81 -4.89 13.35
CA ALA A 125 12.56 -5.31 14.73
C ALA A 125 11.07 -5.43 15.08
N ASP A 126 10.21 -4.75 14.33
CA ASP A 126 8.75 -4.74 14.49
C ASP A 126 8.06 -5.82 13.63
N GLY A 127 8.85 -6.62 12.89
CA GLY A 127 8.36 -7.70 12.03
C GLY A 127 7.86 -7.24 10.66
N ASN A 128 8.03 -5.96 10.31
CA ASN A 128 7.70 -5.45 8.98
C ASN A 128 8.78 -5.86 7.99
N VAL A 129 8.38 -6.15 6.76
CA VAL A 129 9.33 -6.39 5.67
C VAL A 129 10.06 -5.07 5.38
N VAL A 130 11.36 -5.15 5.45
CA VAL A 130 12.27 -4.01 5.30
C VAL A 130 12.68 -3.87 3.85
#